data_ad5c572daf5dd0e6205fe3f7c1fa83e8
#
_entry.id   ad5c572daf5dd0e6205fe3f7c1fa83e8
#
_cell.length_a   1.000
_cell.length_b   1.000
_cell.length_c   1.000
_cell.angle_alpha   90.00
_cell.angle_beta   90.00
_cell.angle_gamma   90.00
#
_symmetry.space_group_name_H-M   'P 1'
#
loop_
_entity.id
_entity.type
_entity.pdbx_description
1 polymer ?
#
loop_
_entity_poly.entity_id
_entity_poly.type
_entity_poly.pdbx_seq_one_letter_code
_entity_poly.pdbx_strand_id
1 'polypeptide(L)'
;MDGIPVYVPYDGEMDLGRFTTFDLSRIDISKGASSVLYGANTMGGAVNLISKKPTQPIEGSIGYGFSHGKSGSTATNKTDFDLGTKQELFYAQVSGSFIEKQGLQLSHHYQQINPKGDDGGRAENSKQRDKKLSLKVAYTPNEHDEYALAFSTQKGTKESPFYSGADSFERYWRWPMWDKDSIYFLSHTEFGAHHLTLNTKAFYDTFKNDLRAFDDATFSTQKKKSSFNSYYRDYSYGAGFDLGGDLTSKDHLKFSTLIKYDVHREHNDDEPTAVDKDRTYSFGLENTHHFNEQTSLITGISYDKRDASRAEKFEKQCVSTHQKNAICPFDIGNKHAFNYQIKLAHHFTEHDEFALSFAKKTRFATMKERYSRRFGRTEPNPFLSPETAYHYEASYMHTFGDWLRVDSALFYSEVKDAIEEVTISKKLNQYQNVGKEAFKGVELAVNVFATDNLTLGANYTYTHAKNKTQDTIVKNVPKHKFFAFVDWKMLPNLSLYVSQEAEHDRYYLDGGETVKLSGFGNSNVKLIYEPVSGLSLEAGVSNLFDKNYFYQAGYPEEGRVYFGNIRYKF
;
A
#
# COMPACT_ATOMS: atom_id res chain seq x y z
N MET A 1 -1.23 -4.39 8.49
CA MET A 1 -2.23 -3.81 9.40
C MET A 1 -1.93 -4.31 10.80
N ASP A 2 -1.85 -3.42 11.79
CA ASP A 2 -1.44 -3.76 13.18
C ASP A 2 -0.13 -4.59 13.25
N GLY A 3 0.84 -4.29 12.38
CA GLY A 3 2.10 -5.02 12.28
C GLY A 3 2.05 -6.37 11.55
N ILE A 4 0.88 -6.75 11.01
CA ILE A 4 0.71 -7.98 10.21
C ILE A 4 0.84 -7.62 8.72
N PRO A 5 1.68 -8.34 7.95
CA PRO A 5 1.79 -8.13 6.51
C PRO A 5 0.48 -8.39 5.78
N VAL A 6 0.09 -7.47 4.88
CA VAL A 6 -1.14 -7.56 4.07
C VAL A 6 -0.79 -7.40 2.60
N TYR A 7 -0.90 -8.48 1.83
CA TYR A 7 -0.68 -8.49 0.37
C TYR A 7 -1.24 -9.79 -0.24
N VAL A 8 -1.27 -9.84 -1.58
CA VAL A 8 -1.62 -11.06 -2.32
C VAL A 8 -0.38 -11.95 -2.40
N PRO A 9 -0.44 -13.23 -1.99
CA PRO A 9 0.72 -14.13 -1.96
C PRO A 9 1.46 -14.27 -3.30
N TYR A 10 0.73 -14.25 -4.41
CA TYR A 10 1.30 -14.48 -5.73
C TYR A 10 2.19 -13.34 -6.22
N ASP A 11 1.70 -12.10 -6.19
CA ASP A 11 2.37 -10.94 -6.78
C ASP A 11 2.88 -9.91 -5.77
N GLY A 12 2.53 -10.06 -4.49
CA GLY A 12 2.93 -9.11 -3.44
C GLY A 12 2.17 -7.78 -3.51
N GLU A 13 1.19 -7.65 -4.38
CA GLU A 13 0.42 -6.43 -4.58
C GLU A 13 -0.68 -6.27 -3.53
N MET A 14 -1.10 -5.03 -3.31
CA MET A 14 -2.20 -4.67 -2.43
C MET A 14 -3.04 -3.56 -3.08
N ASP A 15 -4.35 -3.75 -3.17
CA ASP A 15 -5.28 -2.73 -3.66
C ASP A 15 -5.62 -1.75 -2.52
N LEU A 16 -4.93 -0.62 -2.46
CA LEU A 16 -5.15 0.42 -1.46
C LEU A 16 -6.54 1.05 -1.54
N GLY A 17 -7.19 1.04 -2.71
CA GLY A 17 -8.54 1.57 -2.88
C GLY A 17 -9.62 0.80 -2.13
N ARG A 18 -9.30 -0.37 -1.57
CA ARG A 18 -10.18 -1.19 -0.74
C ARG A 18 -10.06 -0.94 0.75
N PHE A 19 -9.06 -0.17 1.19
CA PHE A 19 -8.89 0.16 2.60
C PHE A 19 -9.69 1.39 2.96
N THR A 20 -10.46 1.27 4.03
CA THR A 20 -11.23 2.37 4.63
C THR A 20 -10.46 2.93 5.81
N THR A 21 -10.60 4.22 6.07
CA THR A 21 -9.90 4.90 7.18
C THR A 21 -10.77 5.08 8.42
N PHE A 22 -12.07 4.75 8.35
CA PHE A 22 -13.01 5.01 9.44
C PHE A 22 -12.70 4.21 10.72
N ASP A 23 -12.10 3.01 10.56
CA ASP A 23 -11.72 2.09 11.64
C ASP A 23 -10.22 2.14 11.98
N LEU A 24 -9.49 3.13 11.45
CA LEU A 24 -8.07 3.37 11.77
C LEU A 24 -7.92 4.48 12.82
N SER A 25 -6.96 4.32 13.72
CA SER A 25 -6.51 5.37 14.62
C SER A 25 -5.41 6.22 13.98
N ARG A 26 -4.50 5.59 13.23
CA ARG A 26 -3.40 6.27 12.53
C ARG A 26 -2.81 5.42 11.42
N ILE A 27 -2.03 6.06 10.56
CA ILE A 27 -1.22 5.43 9.51
C ILE A 27 0.22 5.83 9.74
N ASP A 28 1.09 4.84 10.02
CA ASP A 28 2.51 5.07 10.18
C ASP A 28 3.22 4.77 8.86
N ILE A 29 3.99 5.75 8.35
CA ILE A 29 4.73 5.63 7.09
C ILE A 29 6.22 5.81 7.37
N SER A 30 7.02 4.81 7.00
CA SER A 30 8.47 4.85 7.04
C SER A 30 9.01 4.72 5.63
N LYS A 31 9.90 5.64 5.20
CA LYS A 31 10.47 5.69 3.85
C LYS A 31 11.94 5.26 3.87
N GLY A 32 12.44 4.77 2.74
CA GLY A 32 13.86 4.55 2.47
C GLY A 32 14.59 3.75 3.56
N ALA A 33 15.39 4.45 4.37
CA ALA A 33 16.17 3.86 5.48
C ALA A 33 15.31 3.46 6.70
N SER A 34 14.19 2.76 6.46
CA SER A 34 13.30 2.26 7.51
C SER A 34 13.96 1.22 8.42
N SER A 35 13.39 0.95 9.60
CA SER A 35 13.92 -0.05 10.54
C SER A 35 14.05 -1.44 9.89
N VAL A 36 15.14 -2.14 10.21
CA VAL A 36 15.37 -3.55 9.83
C VAL A 36 14.39 -4.51 10.51
N LEU A 37 13.71 -4.07 11.57
CA LEU A 37 12.75 -4.87 12.32
C LEU A 37 11.43 -5.12 11.58
N TYR A 38 11.14 -4.36 10.51
CA TYR A 38 9.95 -4.60 9.68
C TYR A 38 10.01 -5.91 8.87
N GLY A 39 11.18 -6.57 8.82
CA GLY A 39 11.38 -7.84 8.12
C GLY A 39 11.60 -7.68 6.62
N ALA A 40 11.48 -8.80 5.90
CA ALA A 40 11.75 -8.89 4.47
C ALA A 40 10.82 -8.00 3.62
N ASN A 41 11.27 -7.67 2.41
CA ASN A 41 10.51 -6.94 1.38
C ASN A 41 10.14 -5.49 1.74
N THR A 42 10.89 -4.84 2.63
CA THR A 42 10.72 -3.43 3.02
C THR A 42 11.71 -2.49 2.34
N MET A 43 12.12 -2.82 1.11
CA MET A 43 13.16 -2.09 0.36
C MET A 43 12.80 -0.61 0.13
N GLY A 44 11.55 -0.29 -0.20
CA GLY A 44 11.08 1.10 -0.40
C GLY A 44 10.58 1.79 0.87
N GLY A 45 10.38 1.04 1.95
CA GLY A 45 9.78 1.50 3.20
C GLY A 45 8.66 0.60 3.71
N ALA A 46 7.89 1.09 4.67
CA ALA A 46 6.76 0.38 5.27
C ALA A 46 5.59 1.32 5.54
N VAL A 47 4.37 0.83 5.33
CA VAL A 47 3.12 1.50 5.72
C VAL A 47 2.40 0.59 6.70
N ASN A 48 2.12 1.07 7.91
CA ASN A 48 1.39 0.32 8.92
C ASN A 48 0.07 1.03 9.24
N LEU A 49 -1.04 0.34 9.00
CA LEU A 49 -2.39 0.78 9.30
C LEU A 49 -2.74 0.31 10.71
N ILE A 50 -2.92 1.24 11.65
CA ILE A 50 -3.23 0.93 13.06
C ILE A 50 -4.72 1.05 13.28
N SER A 51 -5.36 -0.04 13.71
CA SER A 51 -6.78 -0.06 14.02
C SER A 51 -7.10 0.72 15.30
N LYS A 52 -8.31 1.26 15.38
CA LYS A 52 -8.83 1.91 16.60
C LYS A 52 -8.90 0.92 17.75
N LYS A 53 -8.85 1.45 18.97
CA LYS A 53 -9.18 0.77 20.22
C LYS A 53 -10.20 1.61 20.96
N PRO A 54 -11.25 1.03 21.54
CA PRO A 54 -12.20 1.75 22.39
C PRO A 54 -11.50 2.31 23.63
N THR A 55 -11.93 3.49 24.05
CA THR A 55 -11.39 4.20 25.22
C THR A 55 -12.46 4.49 26.27
N GLN A 56 -13.74 4.40 25.87
CA GLN A 56 -14.90 4.70 26.73
C GLN A 56 -15.66 3.41 27.07
N PRO A 57 -16.44 3.41 28.16
CA PRO A 57 -17.30 2.28 28.52
C PRO A 57 -18.28 1.87 27.41
N ILE A 58 -18.76 2.83 26.63
CA ILE A 58 -19.51 2.64 25.38
C ILE A 58 -19.16 3.82 24.48
N GLU A 59 -18.74 3.53 23.27
CA GLU A 59 -18.50 4.53 22.23
C GLU A 59 -18.84 3.94 20.86
N GLY A 60 -19.22 4.78 19.94
CA GLY A 60 -19.49 4.33 18.60
C GLY A 60 -19.66 5.44 17.60
N SER A 61 -19.70 5.07 16.34
CA SER A 61 -20.06 5.99 15.27
C SER A 61 -20.83 5.29 14.16
N ILE A 62 -21.67 6.04 13.48
CA ILE A 62 -22.32 5.66 12.23
C ILE A 62 -22.12 6.76 11.21
N GLY A 63 -21.73 6.39 10.00
CA GLY A 63 -21.49 7.31 8.90
C GLY A 63 -22.22 6.90 7.63
N TYR A 64 -22.74 7.88 6.91
CA TYR A 64 -23.22 7.72 5.54
C TYR A 64 -22.62 8.80 4.65
N GLY A 65 -22.09 8.40 3.51
CA GLY A 65 -21.54 9.29 2.51
C GLY A 65 -22.04 8.95 1.12
N PHE A 66 -22.19 9.97 0.31
CA PHE A 66 -22.53 9.82 -1.09
C PHE A 66 -21.70 10.78 -1.94
N SER A 67 -21.56 10.45 -3.22
CA SER A 67 -21.00 11.36 -4.20
C SER A 67 -21.74 11.26 -5.53
N HIS A 68 -21.67 12.32 -6.33
CA HIS A 68 -22.22 12.31 -7.68
C HIS A 68 -21.37 13.18 -8.61
N GLY A 69 -21.34 12.81 -9.87
CA GLY A 69 -20.76 13.62 -10.93
C GLY A 69 -21.72 14.72 -11.41
N LYS A 70 -21.30 15.48 -12.41
CA LYS A 70 -22.10 16.60 -12.98
C LYS A 70 -23.46 16.17 -13.52
N SER A 71 -23.60 14.96 -14.05
CA SER A 71 -24.88 14.43 -14.56
C SER A 71 -25.93 14.17 -13.47
N GLY A 72 -25.61 14.43 -12.18
CA GLY A 72 -26.47 14.15 -11.05
C GLY A 72 -26.62 12.66 -10.71
N SER A 73 -26.01 11.77 -11.50
CA SER A 73 -26.03 10.33 -11.21
C SER A 73 -25.09 10.01 -10.05
N THR A 74 -25.54 9.17 -9.10
CA THR A 74 -24.73 8.70 -7.99
C THR A 74 -23.46 8.02 -8.47
N ALA A 75 -22.31 8.50 -8.03
CA ALA A 75 -21.02 7.90 -8.30
C ALA A 75 -20.62 6.88 -7.23
N THR A 76 -20.81 7.24 -5.95
CA THR A 76 -20.45 6.38 -4.81
C THR A 76 -21.48 6.51 -3.69
N ASN A 77 -21.82 5.39 -3.06
CA ASN A 77 -22.49 5.32 -1.75
C ASN A 77 -21.55 4.62 -0.78
N LYS A 78 -21.48 5.14 0.44
CA LYS A 78 -20.66 4.59 1.51
C LYS A 78 -21.44 4.62 2.81
N THR A 79 -21.46 3.51 3.51
CA THR A 79 -21.97 3.43 4.89
C THR A 79 -20.91 2.76 5.75
N ASP A 80 -20.68 3.27 6.95
CA ASP A 80 -19.79 2.66 7.91
C ASP A 80 -20.31 2.83 9.33
N PHE A 81 -19.92 1.91 10.20
CA PHE A 81 -20.19 1.97 11.62
C PHE A 81 -19.05 1.39 12.42
N ASP A 82 -18.86 1.86 13.63
CA ASP A 82 -18.05 1.25 14.67
C ASP A 82 -18.77 1.35 16.02
N LEU A 83 -18.62 0.32 16.82
CA LEU A 83 -19.13 0.24 18.17
C LEU A 83 -18.09 -0.43 19.05
N GLY A 84 -17.77 0.16 20.18
CA GLY A 84 -16.77 -0.33 21.09
C GLY A 84 -17.15 -0.17 22.56
N THR A 85 -16.53 -0.98 23.39
CA THR A 85 -16.60 -0.89 24.85
C THR A 85 -15.21 -1.11 25.45
N LYS A 86 -14.81 -0.28 26.40
CA LYS A 86 -13.64 -0.46 27.25
C LYS A 86 -14.09 -0.63 28.70
N GLN A 87 -13.78 -1.79 29.25
CA GLN A 87 -14.03 -2.15 30.63
C GLN A 87 -12.69 -2.29 31.39
N GLU A 88 -12.74 -2.53 32.67
CA GLU A 88 -11.55 -2.65 33.52
C GLU A 88 -10.55 -3.69 32.99
N LEU A 89 -11.04 -4.88 32.64
CA LEU A 89 -10.19 -6.02 32.25
C LEU A 89 -10.23 -6.35 30.75
N PHE A 90 -11.04 -5.66 29.95
CA PHE A 90 -11.16 -5.98 28.53
C PHE A 90 -11.68 -4.81 27.71
N TYR A 91 -11.45 -4.89 26.42
CA TYR A 91 -12.24 -4.14 25.45
C TYR A 91 -12.74 -5.05 24.32
N ALA A 92 -13.84 -4.62 23.72
CA ALA A 92 -14.39 -5.25 22.54
C ALA A 92 -14.82 -4.20 21.52
N GLN A 93 -14.64 -4.49 20.24
CA GLN A 93 -14.98 -3.60 19.14
C GLN A 93 -15.56 -4.40 17.98
N VAL A 94 -16.62 -3.87 17.37
CA VAL A 94 -17.14 -4.28 16.08
C VAL A 94 -17.16 -3.09 15.13
N SER A 95 -16.70 -3.27 13.89
CA SER A 95 -16.77 -2.23 12.87
C SER A 95 -17.16 -2.84 11.52
N GLY A 96 -17.84 -2.08 10.69
CA GLY A 96 -18.24 -2.53 9.37
C GLY A 96 -18.37 -1.40 8.37
N SER A 97 -18.21 -1.73 7.08
CA SER A 97 -18.45 -0.79 5.99
C SER A 97 -19.07 -1.45 4.77
N PHE A 98 -19.83 -0.66 4.05
CA PHE A 98 -20.33 -0.97 2.72
C PHE A 98 -20.01 0.20 1.79
N ILE A 99 -19.31 -0.07 0.69
CA ILE A 99 -18.95 0.90 -0.33
C ILE A 99 -19.42 0.37 -1.67
N GLU A 100 -20.19 1.16 -2.39
CA GLU A 100 -20.60 0.87 -3.75
C GLU A 100 -20.26 2.05 -4.65
N LYS A 101 -19.31 1.84 -5.56
CA LYS A 101 -18.92 2.76 -6.61
C LYS A 101 -19.61 2.33 -7.91
N GLN A 102 -20.46 3.19 -8.47
CA GLN A 102 -21.22 2.90 -9.70
C GLN A 102 -20.37 3.10 -10.96
N GLY A 103 -19.17 3.64 -10.83
CA GLY A 103 -18.18 3.86 -11.86
C GLY A 103 -17.41 5.15 -11.65
N LEU A 104 -16.29 5.27 -12.34
CA LEU A 104 -15.43 6.45 -12.32
C LEU A 104 -16.09 7.56 -13.14
N GLN A 105 -16.26 8.76 -12.58
CA GLN A 105 -16.75 9.93 -13.32
C GLN A 105 -15.59 10.55 -14.08
N LEU A 106 -15.65 10.57 -15.42
CA LEU A 106 -14.63 11.22 -16.23
C LEU A 106 -14.83 12.73 -16.26
N SER A 107 -13.71 13.47 -16.41
CA SER A 107 -13.74 14.90 -16.61
C SER A 107 -14.47 15.26 -17.92
N HIS A 108 -15.13 16.45 -18.00
CA HIS A 108 -15.68 16.96 -19.24
C HIS A 108 -14.62 17.26 -20.30
N HIS A 109 -13.37 17.43 -19.86
CA HIS A 109 -12.22 17.64 -20.73
C HIS A 109 -11.61 16.32 -21.20
N TYR A 110 -12.23 15.18 -20.83
CA TYR A 110 -11.84 13.89 -21.37
C TYR A 110 -12.14 13.85 -22.88
N GLN A 111 -11.16 13.38 -23.65
CA GLN A 111 -11.28 13.17 -25.09
C GLN A 111 -10.99 11.71 -25.39
N GLN A 112 -11.92 11.07 -26.09
CA GLN A 112 -11.75 9.72 -26.57
C GLN A 112 -10.61 9.67 -27.60
N ILE A 113 -9.56 8.92 -27.30
CA ILE A 113 -8.42 8.69 -28.20
C ILE A 113 -8.63 7.38 -28.96
N ASN A 114 -9.06 6.34 -28.26
CA ASN A 114 -9.35 5.03 -28.83
C ASN A 114 -10.86 4.89 -29.07
N PRO A 115 -11.33 4.64 -30.33
CA PRO A 115 -12.75 4.45 -30.61
C PRO A 115 -13.43 3.30 -29.86
N LYS A 116 -12.64 2.38 -29.30
CA LYS A 116 -13.13 1.26 -28.47
C LYS A 116 -13.02 1.51 -26.97
N GLY A 117 -12.40 2.61 -26.57
CA GLY A 117 -12.32 3.07 -25.18
C GLY A 117 -13.58 3.82 -24.76
N ASP A 118 -13.53 4.41 -23.56
CA ASP A 118 -14.61 5.24 -23.04
C ASP A 118 -14.95 6.41 -23.96
N ASP A 119 -16.23 6.72 -24.07
CA ASP A 119 -16.75 7.86 -24.86
C ASP A 119 -16.97 9.11 -24.01
N GLY A 120 -16.69 9.05 -22.70
CA GLY A 120 -16.83 10.13 -21.73
C GLY A 120 -17.95 9.89 -20.72
N GLY A 121 -18.16 10.85 -19.83
CA GLY A 121 -19.17 10.78 -18.79
C GLY A 121 -18.77 9.84 -17.64
N ARG A 122 -19.32 8.64 -17.56
CA ARG A 122 -18.93 7.61 -16.60
C ARG A 122 -18.09 6.54 -17.30
N ALA A 123 -16.88 6.30 -16.82
CA ALA A 123 -16.02 5.27 -17.38
C ALA A 123 -16.71 3.91 -17.36
N GLU A 124 -16.69 3.26 -18.50
CA GLU A 124 -17.26 1.94 -18.65
C GLU A 124 -16.44 0.89 -17.90
N ASN A 125 -17.11 -0.18 -17.46
CA ASN A 125 -16.48 -1.29 -16.74
C ASN A 125 -15.61 -0.85 -15.56
N SER A 126 -16.11 0.09 -14.74
CA SER A 126 -15.37 0.70 -13.62
C SER A 126 -16.10 0.61 -12.28
N LYS A 127 -17.12 -0.26 -12.18
CA LYS A 127 -17.87 -0.48 -10.95
C LYS A 127 -17.04 -1.24 -9.92
N GLN A 128 -17.27 -0.90 -8.65
CA GLN A 128 -16.66 -1.58 -7.51
C GLN A 128 -17.66 -1.67 -6.37
N ARG A 129 -17.65 -2.79 -5.64
CA ARG A 129 -18.40 -2.96 -4.40
C ARG A 129 -17.52 -3.67 -3.39
N ASP A 130 -17.50 -3.14 -2.16
CA ASP A 130 -16.79 -3.73 -1.04
C ASP A 130 -17.68 -3.75 0.21
N LYS A 131 -17.64 -4.87 0.95
CA LYS A 131 -18.28 -5.07 2.26
C LYS A 131 -17.21 -5.56 3.21
N LYS A 132 -17.07 -4.89 4.36
CA LYS A 132 -16.11 -5.26 5.41
C LYS A 132 -16.84 -5.39 6.74
N LEU A 133 -16.47 -6.40 7.51
CA LEU A 133 -16.81 -6.56 8.92
C LEU A 133 -15.55 -6.94 9.68
N SER A 134 -15.31 -6.28 10.81
CA SER A 134 -14.18 -6.56 11.70
C SER A 134 -14.66 -6.65 13.14
N LEU A 135 -14.07 -7.61 13.88
CA LEU A 135 -14.29 -7.83 15.30
C LEU A 135 -12.95 -7.86 15.98
N LYS A 136 -12.79 -7.20 17.13
CA LYS A 136 -11.61 -7.27 17.98
C LYS A 136 -12.04 -7.39 19.43
N VAL A 137 -11.46 -8.33 20.15
CA VAL A 137 -11.64 -8.49 21.60
C VAL A 137 -10.26 -8.60 22.20
N ALA A 138 -10.03 -7.88 23.29
CA ALA A 138 -8.77 -7.91 23.99
C ALA A 138 -8.98 -8.03 25.50
N TYR A 139 -8.13 -8.85 26.13
CA TYR A 139 -7.96 -8.92 27.58
C TYR A 139 -6.86 -7.97 28.01
N THR A 140 -7.15 -7.08 28.95
CA THR A 140 -6.25 -6.06 29.48
C THR A 140 -6.19 -6.20 31.01
N PRO A 141 -5.37 -7.13 31.54
CA PRO A 141 -5.34 -7.43 32.99
C PRO A 141 -4.83 -6.28 33.84
N ASN A 142 -4.10 -5.34 33.24
CA ASN A 142 -3.56 -4.13 33.84
C ASN A 142 -3.34 -3.05 32.77
N GLU A 143 -2.74 -1.93 33.11
CA GLU A 143 -2.50 -0.79 32.19
C GLU A 143 -1.38 -1.06 31.15
N HIS A 144 -0.57 -2.11 31.35
CA HIS A 144 0.62 -2.41 30.57
C HIS A 144 0.44 -3.59 29.63
N ASP A 145 -0.43 -4.54 29.96
CA ASP A 145 -0.57 -5.79 29.21
C ASP A 145 -1.86 -5.83 28.38
N GLU A 146 -1.72 -6.33 27.17
CA GLU A 146 -2.84 -6.52 26.25
C GLU A 146 -2.72 -7.84 25.48
N TYR A 147 -3.81 -8.58 25.37
CA TYR A 147 -3.92 -9.82 24.60
C TYR A 147 -5.16 -9.74 23.72
N ALA A 148 -4.97 -9.49 22.43
CA ALA A 148 -6.05 -9.20 21.48
C ALA A 148 -6.23 -10.32 20.46
N LEU A 149 -7.48 -10.71 20.22
CA LEU A 149 -7.88 -11.56 19.10
C LEU A 149 -8.76 -10.72 18.16
N ALA A 150 -8.43 -10.72 16.89
CA ALA A 150 -9.19 -9.99 15.88
C ALA A 150 -9.55 -10.90 14.69
N PHE A 151 -10.72 -10.64 14.13
CA PHE A 151 -11.22 -11.23 12.91
C PHE A 151 -11.67 -10.14 11.96
N SER A 152 -11.39 -10.28 10.67
CA SER A 152 -11.98 -9.42 9.65
C SER A 152 -12.33 -10.21 8.40
N THR A 153 -13.45 -9.86 7.79
CA THR A 153 -13.88 -10.38 6.49
C THR A 153 -14.16 -9.21 5.55
N GLN A 154 -13.65 -9.28 4.34
CA GLN A 154 -13.88 -8.30 3.29
C GLN A 154 -14.27 -9.04 2.01
N LYS A 155 -15.43 -8.70 1.44
CA LYS A 155 -15.95 -9.28 0.21
C LYS A 155 -16.18 -8.19 -0.82
N GLY A 156 -15.63 -8.38 -2.02
CA GLY A 156 -15.67 -7.37 -3.04
C GLY A 156 -15.89 -7.90 -4.44
N THR A 157 -16.35 -6.98 -5.29
CA THR A 157 -16.40 -7.14 -6.74
C THR A 157 -15.71 -5.94 -7.37
N LYS A 158 -15.05 -6.14 -8.50
CA LYS A 158 -14.32 -5.09 -9.20
C LYS A 158 -14.41 -5.28 -10.70
N GLU A 159 -14.52 -4.19 -11.44
CA GLU A 159 -14.38 -4.13 -12.89
C GLU A 159 -13.07 -3.40 -13.24
N SER A 160 -12.50 -3.68 -14.42
CA SER A 160 -11.31 -3.00 -14.93
C SER A 160 -11.71 -1.96 -15.93
N PRO A 161 -11.50 -0.64 -15.69
CA PRO A 161 -11.75 0.39 -16.68
C PRO A 161 -11.02 0.11 -17.99
N PHE A 162 -11.59 0.56 -19.11
CA PHE A 162 -10.95 0.40 -20.40
C PHE A 162 -9.69 1.25 -20.50
N TYR A 163 -8.72 0.75 -21.23
CA TYR A 163 -7.53 1.51 -21.57
C TYR A 163 -7.87 2.60 -22.57
N SER A 164 -7.59 3.85 -22.23
CA SER A 164 -7.91 5.04 -23.04
C SER A 164 -6.75 5.53 -23.91
N GLY A 165 -5.61 4.83 -23.94
CA GLY A 165 -4.45 5.18 -24.77
C GLY A 165 -4.60 4.77 -26.23
N ALA A 166 -3.66 5.20 -27.07
CA ALA A 166 -3.67 4.91 -28.51
C ALA A 166 -3.41 3.43 -28.85
N ASP A 167 -2.69 2.72 -28.01
CA ASP A 167 -2.44 1.30 -28.20
C ASP A 167 -3.69 0.47 -27.88
N SER A 168 -4.13 -0.37 -28.81
CA SER A 168 -5.33 -1.21 -28.68
C SER A 168 -5.10 -2.43 -27.76
N PHE A 169 -4.74 -2.22 -26.51
CA PHE A 169 -4.57 -3.30 -25.53
C PHE A 169 -5.72 -3.29 -24.54
N GLU A 170 -6.93 -3.56 -24.99
CA GLU A 170 -8.12 -3.57 -24.16
C GLU A 170 -8.19 -4.85 -23.33
N ARG A 171 -8.51 -4.69 -22.05
CA ARG A 171 -8.78 -5.77 -21.12
C ARG A 171 -10.24 -5.73 -20.70
N TYR A 172 -11.03 -6.66 -21.21
CA TYR A 172 -12.45 -6.81 -20.83
C TYR A 172 -12.53 -7.73 -19.61
N TRP A 173 -12.04 -7.21 -18.46
CA TRP A 173 -11.87 -7.98 -17.23
C TRP A 173 -12.85 -7.56 -16.16
N ARG A 174 -13.38 -8.58 -15.43
CA ARG A 174 -14.23 -8.41 -14.26
C ARG A 174 -13.81 -9.38 -13.18
N TRP A 175 -13.86 -8.93 -11.93
CA TRP A 175 -13.67 -9.75 -10.75
C TRP A 175 -15.00 -9.86 -9.98
N PRO A 176 -15.80 -10.91 -10.20
CA PRO A 176 -17.03 -11.16 -9.43
C PRO A 176 -16.74 -11.55 -7.98
N MET A 177 -15.51 -11.94 -7.67
CA MET A 177 -15.03 -12.25 -6.33
C MET A 177 -13.62 -11.66 -6.13
N TRP A 178 -13.46 -10.94 -5.04
CA TRP A 178 -12.18 -10.41 -4.55
C TRP A 178 -12.26 -10.35 -3.02
N ASP A 179 -12.17 -11.51 -2.37
CA ASP A 179 -12.47 -11.68 -0.96
C ASP A 179 -11.21 -11.89 -0.15
N LYS A 180 -11.18 -11.34 1.07
CA LYS A 180 -10.12 -11.53 2.05
C LYS A 180 -10.75 -11.79 3.42
N ASP A 181 -10.31 -12.86 4.08
CA ASP A 181 -10.62 -13.14 5.47
C ASP A 181 -9.32 -13.18 6.27
N SER A 182 -9.31 -12.63 7.48
CA SER A 182 -8.15 -12.59 8.37
C SER A 182 -8.57 -12.92 9.79
N ILE A 183 -7.79 -13.75 10.47
CA ILE A 183 -7.83 -13.91 11.92
C ILE A 183 -6.41 -13.71 12.46
N TYR A 184 -6.27 -12.90 13.51
CA TYR A 184 -4.96 -12.67 14.09
C TYR A 184 -5.02 -12.44 15.60
N PHE A 185 -3.94 -12.85 16.24
CA PHE A 185 -3.66 -12.62 17.66
C PHE A 185 -2.51 -11.64 17.78
N LEU A 186 -2.64 -10.69 18.70
CA LEU A 186 -1.61 -9.74 19.09
C LEU A 186 -1.49 -9.75 20.60
N SER A 187 -0.27 -9.64 21.12
CA SER A 187 -0.07 -9.35 22.53
C SER A 187 0.99 -8.29 22.74
N HIS A 188 0.84 -7.55 23.81
CA HIS A 188 1.84 -6.68 24.40
C HIS A 188 1.95 -7.03 25.89
N THR A 189 3.16 -7.28 26.36
CA THR A 189 3.45 -7.62 27.77
C THR A 189 4.65 -6.84 28.22
N GLU A 190 4.54 -6.13 29.35
CA GLU A 190 5.65 -5.44 29.99
C GLU A 190 6.11 -6.22 31.23
N PHE A 191 7.42 -6.45 31.32
CA PHE A 191 8.04 -7.06 32.49
C PHE A 191 8.73 -5.97 33.32
N GLY A 192 8.45 -5.90 34.60
CA GLY A 192 8.79 -4.78 35.50
C GLY A 192 10.27 -4.42 35.67
N ALA A 193 11.21 -5.22 35.14
CA ALA A 193 12.62 -4.92 35.17
C ALA A 193 13.13 -4.50 33.80
N HIS A 194 13.95 -3.43 33.74
CA HIS A 194 14.63 -2.96 32.51
C HIS A 194 13.69 -2.54 31.34
N HIS A 195 12.45 -2.14 31.63
CA HIS A 195 11.46 -1.81 30.59
C HIS A 195 11.37 -2.89 29.50
N LEU A 196 11.49 -4.17 29.92
CA LEU A 196 11.44 -5.29 28.99
C LEU A 196 10.01 -5.47 28.47
N THR A 197 9.86 -5.40 27.14
CA THR A 197 8.58 -5.55 26.46
C THR A 197 8.61 -6.72 25.50
N LEU A 198 7.53 -7.50 25.46
CA LEU A 198 7.33 -8.57 24.50
C LEU A 198 6.03 -8.32 23.72
N ASN A 199 6.16 -8.10 22.41
CA ASN A 199 5.01 -8.06 21.50
C ASN A 199 4.99 -9.36 20.71
N THR A 200 3.85 -10.05 20.66
CA THR A 200 3.70 -11.24 19.84
C THR A 200 2.61 -11.04 18.80
N LYS A 201 2.75 -11.72 17.67
CA LYS A 201 1.77 -11.73 16.58
C LYS A 201 1.67 -13.11 15.98
N ALA A 202 0.43 -13.55 15.70
CA ALA A 202 0.16 -14.74 14.91
C ALA A 202 -1.05 -14.46 14.03
N PHE A 203 -1.05 -14.95 12.79
CA PHE A 203 -2.11 -14.66 11.84
C PHE A 203 -2.37 -15.80 10.87
N TYR A 204 -3.57 -15.81 10.35
CA TYR A 204 -4.00 -16.62 9.22
C TYR A 204 -4.90 -15.77 8.31
N ASP A 205 -4.50 -15.62 7.06
CA ASP A 205 -5.20 -14.85 6.02
C ASP A 205 -5.62 -15.77 4.88
N THR A 206 -6.81 -15.54 4.32
CA THR A 206 -7.19 -16.12 3.03
C THR A 206 -7.40 -15.02 2.02
N PHE A 207 -7.09 -15.31 0.76
CA PHE A 207 -7.39 -14.44 -0.37
C PHE A 207 -8.02 -15.26 -1.49
N LYS A 208 -9.20 -14.85 -1.94
CA LYS A 208 -9.95 -15.50 -3.03
C LYS A 208 -10.24 -14.49 -4.12
N ASN A 209 -9.89 -14.82 -5.33
CA ASN A 209 -10.06 -13.99 -6.49
C ASN A 209 -10.58 -14.83 -7.65
N ASP A 210 -11.64 -14.37 -8.29
CA ASP A 210 -12.15 -14.91 -9.54
C ASP A 210 -12.02 -13.82 -10.61
N LEU A 211 -11.18 -14.05 -11.61
CA LEU A 211 -11.07 -13.18 -12.78
C LEU A 211 -11.83 -13.78 -13.94
N ARG A 212 -12.64 -12.97 -14.60
CA ARG A 212 -13.31 -13.29 -15.87
C ARG A 212 -12.81 -12.35 -16.95
N ALA A 213 -12.15 -12.90 -17.96
CA ALA A 213 -11.67 -12.20 -19.14
C ALA A 213 -12.58 -12.53 -20.33
N PHE A 214 -13.15 -11.51 -20.97
CA PHE A 214 -14.12 -11.63 -22.07
C PHE A 214 -13.51 -11.24 -23.42
N ASP A 215 -14.21 -11.56 -24.50
CA ASP A 215 -13.80 -11.30 -25.88
C ASP A 215 -13.87 -9.82 -26.27
N ASP A 216 -14.84 -9.11 -25.72
CA ASP A 216 -15.16 -7.73 -26.07
C ASP A 216 -16.00 -7.03 -24.98
N ALA A 217 -16.36 -5.77 -25.21
CA ALA A 217 -17.11 -4.91 -24.29
C ALA A 217 -18.56 -5.37 -24.03
N THR A 218 -19.09 -6.36 -24.73
CA THR A 218 -20.43 -6.93 -24.42
C THR A 218 -20.40 -7.84 -23.20
N PHE A 219 -19.19 -8.30 -22.78
CA PHE A 219 -19.00 -9.24 -21.66
C PHE A 219 -19.88 -10.49 -21.73
N SER A 220 -20.12 -11.00 -22.96
CA SER A 220 -21.06 -12.09 -23.22
C SER A 220 -20.39 -13.38 -23.68
N THR A 221 -19.19 -13.31 -24.25
CA THR A 221 -18.50 -14.48 -24.82
C THR A 221 -17.04 -14.56 -24.42
N GLN A 222 -16.52 -15.80 -24.39
CA GLN A 222 -15.12 -16.16 -24.06
C GLN A 222 -14.62 -17.20 -25.09
N LYS A 223 -14.53 -16.81 -26.37
CA LYS A 223 -14.10 -17.68 -27.48
C LYS A 223 -12.66 -17.45 -27.90
N LYS A 224 -12.09 -16.27 -27.61
CA LYS A 224 -10.70 -15.93 -27.93
C LYS A 224 -9.74 -16.65 -26.99
N LYS A 225 -8.52 -16.93 -27.45
CA LYS A 225 -7.45 -17.51 -26.60
C LYS A 225 -7.05 -16.65 -25.40
N SER A 226 -7.35 -15.34 -25.44
CA SER A 226 -7.13 -14.38 -24.37
C SER A 226 -8.28 -14.27 -23.38
N SER A 227 -9.37 -15.01 -23.61
CA SER A 227 -10.57 -14.98 -22.80
C SER A 227 -10.63 -16.27 -21.98
N PHE A 228 -10.77 -16.13 -20.66
CA PHE A 228 -10.65 -17.25 -19.71
C PHE A 228 -11.26 -16.85 -18.37
N ASN A 229 -11.52 -17.84 -17.54
CA ASN A 229 -11.75 -17.64 -16.11
C ASN A 229 -10.54 -18.15 -15.33
N SER A 230 -10.10 -17.38 -14.33
CA SER A 230 -8.99 -17.75 -13.46
C SER A 230 -9.42 -17.61 -12.00
N TYR A 231 -9.03 -18.57 -11.19
CA TYR A 231 -9.46 -18.69 -9.80
C TYR A 231 -8.23 -18.77 -8.89
N TYR A 232 -8.10 -17.81 -7.96
CA TYR A 232 -7.11 -17.84 -6.89
C TYR A 232 -7.77 -18.26 -5.59
N ARG A 233 -7.12 -19.15 -4.85
CA ARG A 233 -7.57 -19.66 -3.54
C ARG A 233 -6.38 -19.68 -2.58
N ASP A 234 -5.84 -18.52 -2.33
CA ASP A 234 -4.60 -18.29 -1.62
C ASP A 234 -4.82 -18.24 -0.12
N TYR A 235 -3.76 -18.52 0.63
CA TYR A 235 -3.69 -18.26 2.05
C TYR A 235 -2.27 -18.00 2.52
N SER A 236 -2.15 -17.22 3.60
CA SER A 236 -0.90 -16.96 4.29
C SER A 236 -1.09 -17.18 5.78
N TYR A 237 -0.07 -17.66 6.45
CA TYR A 237 -0.06 -17.73 7.91
C TYR A 237 1.34 -17.50 8.45
N GLY A 238 1.42 -17.01 9.67
CA GLY A 238 2.70 -16.73 10.28
C GLY A 238 2.60 -16.39 11.75
N ALA A 239 3.77 -16.36 12.39
CA ALA A 239 3.93 -15.91 13.75
C ALA A 239 5.27 -15.22 13.92
N GLY A 240 5.35 -14.32 14.87
CA GLY A 240 6.56 -13.61 15.23
C GLY A 240 6.44 -12.91 16.57
N PHE A 241 7.55 -12.39 17.02
CA PHE A 241 7.58 -11.56 18.22
C PHE A 241 8.65 -10.48 18.10
N ASP A 242 8.46 -9.42 18.86
CA ASP A 242 9.40 -8.32 19.04
C ASP A 242 9.68 -8.22 20.55
N LEU A 243 10.95 -8.40 20.94
CA LEU A 243 11.44 -8.28 22.31
C LEU A 243 12.28 -7.01 22.40
N GLY A 244 11.92 -6.08 23.27
CA GLY A 244 12.64 -4.83 23.48
C GLY A 244 12.94 -4.60 24.96
N GLY A 245 14.06 -3.93 25.26
CA GLY A 245 14.39 -3.57 26.63
C GLY A 245 15.67 -2.77 26.75
N ASP A 246 15.86 -2.15 27.91
CA ASP A 246 17.04 -1.36 28.24
C ASP A 246 18.16 -2.29 28.71
N LEU A 247 19.18 -2.45 27.87
CA LEU A 247 20.39 -3.22 28.23
C LEU A 247 21.26 -2.45 29.24
N THR A 248 21.30 -1.13 29.06
CA THR A 248 21.95 -0.18 29.98
C THR A 248 21.09 1.09 30.04
N SER A 249 21.46 2.07 30.87
CA SER A 249 20.81 3.39 30.89
C SER A 249 20.94 4.18 29.57
N LYS A 250 21.79 3.72 28.66
CA LYS A 250 22.07 4.37 27.36
C LYS A 250 21.69 3.51 26.16
N ASP A 251 21.47 2.22 26.34
CA ASP A 251 21.25 1.28 25.25
C ASP A 251 19.88 0.63 25.37
N HIS A 252 19.05 0.85 24.35
CA HIS A 252 17.78 0.17 24.17
C HIS A 252 17.90 -0.83 23.02
N LEU A 253 17.81 -2.13 23.34
CA LEU A 253 17.94 -3.22 22.38
C LEU A 253 16.57 -3.76 21.99
N LYS A 254 16.37 -4.01 20.68
CA LYS A 254 15.18 -4.66 20.13
C LYS A 254 15.58 -5.84 19.26
N PHE A 255 14.93 -6.97 19.49
CA PHE A 255 15.02 -8.16 18.65
C PHE A 255 13.65 -8.45 18.05
N SER A 256 13.59 -8.69 16.75
CA SER A 256 12.35 -9.02 16.02
C SER A 256 12.51 -10.31 15.25
N THR A 257 11.46 -11.13 15.24
CA THR A 257 11.38 -12.30 14.35
C THR A 257 10.01 -12.44 13.73
N LEU A 258 9.98 -12.93 12.50
CA LEU A 258 8.75 -13.28 11.77
C LEU A 258 9.01 -14.52 10.93
N ILE A 259 8.18 -15.55 11.09
CA ILE A 259 8.13 -16.72 10.21
C ILE A 259 6.78 -16.69 9.50
N LYS A 260 6.80 -16.72 8.17
CA LYS A 260 5.61 -16.60 7.35
C LYS A 260 5.61 -17.66 6.24
N TYR A 261 4.42 -18.17 5.96
CA TYR A 261 4.13 -19.10 4.88
C TYR A 261 3.12 -18.47 3.93
N ASP A 262 3.45 -18.42 2.64
CA ASP A 262 2.56 -17.98 1.57
C ASP A 262 2.25 -19.16 0.67
N VAL A 263 0.97 -19.34 0.37
CA VAL A 263 0.48 -20.40 -0.52
C VAL A 263 -0.43 -19.78 -1.56
N HIS A 264 0.01 -19.85 -2.81
CA HIS A 264 -0.77 -19.50 -3.98
C HIS A 264 -1.36 -20.77 -4.60
N ARG A 265 -2.63 -20.76 -4.93
CA ARG A 265 -3.34 -21.84 -5.61
C ARG A 265 -4.18 -21.26 -6.72
N GLU A 266 -3.86 -21.63 -7.95
CA GLU A 266 -4.61 -21.17 -9.12
C GLU A 266 -5.04 -22.30 -10.04
N HIS A 267 -6.15 -22.09 -10.73
CA HIS A 267 -6.58 -22.89 -11.87
C HIS A 267 -7.45 -22.04 -12.80
N ASN A 268 -7.53 -22.41 -14.07
CA ASN A 268 -8.58 -21.96 -14.98
C ASN A 268 -9.72 -22.99 -15.02
N ASP A 269 -10.77 -22.71 -15.81
CA ASP A 269 -11.82 -23.69 -16.04
C ASP A 269 -11.22 -24.99 -16.59
N ASP A 270 -11.71 -26.12 -16.11
CA ASP A 270 -11.31 -27.49 -16.52
C ASP A 270 -9.82 -27.80 -16.31
N GLU A 271 -9.08 -26.99 -15.55
CA GLU A 271 -7.69 -27.24 -15.20
C GLU A 271 -7.55 -27.71 -13.75
N PRO A 272 -6.64 -28.65 -13.46
CA PRO A 272 -6.29 -28.96 -12.09
C PRO A 272 -5.60 -27.80 -11.39
N THR A 273 -5.73 -27.70 -10.06
CA THR A 273 -5.13 -26.63 -9.28
C THR A 273 -3.61 -26.78 -9.19
N ALA A 274 -2.89 -25.76 -9.66
CA ALA A 274 -1.45 -25.57 -9.46
C ALA A 274 -1.20 -24.89 -8.11
N VAL A 275 -0.06 -25.18 -7.48
CA VAL A 275 0.26 -24.72 -6.13
C VAL A 275 1.71 -24.22 -6.06
N ASP A 276 1.87 -22.95 -5.65
CA ASP A 276 3.16 -22.39 -5.28
C ASP A 276 3.22 -22.13 -3.77
N LYS A 277 4.36 -22.44 -3.13
CA LYS A 277 4.55 -22.29 -1.69
C LYS A 277 5.90 -21.67 -1.37
N ASP A 278 5.87 -20.55 -0.65
CA ASP A 278 7.04 -19.91 -0.07
C ASP A 278 7.01 -19.92 1.45
N ARG A 279 8.19 -19.94 2.03
CA ARG A 279 8.43 -19.78 3.46
C ARG A 279 9.45 -18.68 3.63
N THR A 280 9.10 -17.66 4.41
CA THR A 280 9.99 -16.53 4.69
C THR A 280 10.32 -16.49 6.18
N TYR A 281 11.59 -16.34 6.49
CA TYR A 281 12.13 -16.15 7.84
C TYR A 281 12.79 -14.78 7.90
N SER A 282 12.48 -14.00 8.90
CA SER A 282 13.10 -12.71 9.17
C SER A 282 13.55 -12.63 10.62
N PHE A 283 14.80 -12.23 10.84
CA PHE A 283 15.38 -11.98 12.15
C PHE A 283 16.07 -10.62 12.13
N GLY A 284 15.70 -9.74 13.03
CA GLY A 284 16.25 -8.38 13.10
C GLY A 284 16.73 -8.06 14.51
N LEU A 285 17.82 -7.32 14.61
CA LEU A 285 18.37 -6.79 15.86
C LEU A 285 18.67 -5.31 15.63
N GLU A 286 18.20 -4.47 16.55
CA GLU A 286 18.40 -3.02 16.51
C GLU A 286 18.77 -2.51 17.90
N ASN A 287 19.79 -1.67 17.97
CA ASN A 287 20.18 -0.96 19.18
C ASN A 287 20.05 0.55 18.98
N THR A 288 19.43 1.22 19.94
CA THR A 288 19.47 2.68 20.07
C THR A 288 20.40 3.01 21.21
N HIS A 289 21.54 3.64 20.89
CA HIS A 289 22.52 4.12 21.86
C HIS A 289 22.38 5.64 22.04
N HIS A 290 22.18 6.09 23.27
CA HIS A 290 22.18 7.51 23.65
C HIS A 290 23.54 7.90 24.17
N PHE A 291 24.34 8.64 23.38
CA PHE A 291 25.61 9.22 23.85
C PHE A 291 25.36 10.22 24.99
N ASN A 292 24.33 11.04 24.79
CA ASN A 292 23.80 12.01 25.74
C ASN A 292 22.31 12.31 25.36
N GLU A 293 21.67 13.25 26.03
CA GLU A 293 20.28 13.65 25.78
C GLU A 293 20.05 14.20 24.37
N GLN A 294 21.08 14.74 23.73
CA GLN A 294 21.00 15.38 22.41
C GLN A 294 21.39 14.46 21.27
N THR A 295 22.19 13.40 21.53
CA THR A 295 22.77 12.60 20.45
C THR A 295 22.45 11.14 20.62
N SER A 296 21.83 10.54 19.61
CA SER A 296 21.54 9.11 19.57
C SER A 296 22.04 8.47 18.27
N LEU A 297 22.41 7.19 18.38
CA LEU A 297 22.83 6.35 17.27
C LEU A 297 21.94 5.10 17.23
N ILE A 298 21.21 4.92 16.14
CA ILE A 298 20.45 3.71 15.88
C ILE A 298 21.25 2.85 14.93
N THR A 299 21.52 1.61 15.31
CA THR A 299 22.18 0.60 14.49
C THR A 299 21.33 -0.65 14.41
N GLY A 300 21.20 -1.23 13.23
CA GLY A 300 20.39 -2.43 13.06
C GLY A 300 20.96 -3.37 12.00
N ILE A 301 20.75 -4.65 12.21
CA ILE A 301 21.06 -5.73 11.26
C ILE A 301 19.85 -6.65 11.14
N SER A 302 19.60 -7.21 9.96
CA SER A 302 18.66 -8.32 9.81
C SER A 302 19.17 -9.39 8.84
N TYR A 303 18.70 -10.60 9.08
CA TYR A 303 18.86 -11.74 8.20
C TYR A 303 17.48 -12.21 7.75
N ASP A 304 17.28 -12.22 6.44
CA ASP A 304 16.05 -12.68 5.82
C ASP A 304 16.35 -13.88 4.91
N LYS A 305 15.47 -14.89 4.95
CA LYS A 305 15.58 -16.09 4.12
C LYS A 305 14.21 -16.42 3.51
N ARG A 306 14.18 -16.70 2.22
CA ARG A 306 13.02 -17.23 1.52
C ARG A 306 13.35 -18.60 0.95
N ASP A 307 12.57 -19.60 1.33
CA ASP A 307 12.61 -20.96 0.83
C ASP A 307 11.35 -21.24 0.02
N ALA A 308 11.46 -21.47 -1.28
CA ALA A 308 10.38 -22.05 -2.08
C ALA A 308 10.32 -23.55 -1.80
N SER A 309 9.14 -24.06 -1.45
CA SER A 309 8.96 -25.48 -1.13
C SER A 309 8.13 -26.24 -2.16
N ARG A 310 7.42 -25.53 -3.03
CA ARG A 310 6.65 -26.06 -4.16
C ARG A 310 6.45 -24.99 -5.19
N ALA A 311 6.57 -25.33 -6.47
CA ALA A 311 6.25 -24.46 -7.59
C ALA A 311 5.68 -25.30 -8.73
N GLU A 312 4.49 -24.94 -9.21
CA GLU A 312 3.74 -25.73 -10.18
C GLU A 312 2.98 -24.85 -11.16
N LYS A 313 2.71 -25.39 -12.33
CA LYS A 313 1.82 -24.78 -13.32
C LYS A 313 1.11 -25.84 -14.11
N PHE A 314 -0.12 -25.55 -14.54
CA PHE A 314 -0.78 -26.37 -15.55
C PHE A 314 -0.15 -26.14 -16.92
N GLU A 315 0.21 -27.22 -17.60
CA GLU A 315 0.81 -27.21 -18.95
C GLU A 315 0.11 -28.23 -19.85
N LYS A 316 -0.13 -27.83 -21.10
CA LYS A 316 -0.67 -28.75 -22.14
C LYS A 316 0.30 -29.88 -22.45
N GLN A 317 1.60 -29.63 -22.31
CA GLN A 317 2.67 -30.59 -22.43
C GLN A 317 3.71 -30.28 -21.35
N CYS A 318 3.78 -31.10 -20.34
CA CYS A 318 4.79 -31.01 -19.29
C CYS A 318 6.09 -31.65 -19.79
N VAL A 319 7.16 -30.85 -19.91
CA VAL A 319 8.46 -31.32 -20.39
C VAL A 319 9.12 -32.27 -19.37
N SER A 320 9.03 -31.93 -18.08
CA SER A 320 9.70 -32.71 -17.02
C SER A 320 9.08 -34.09 -16.75
N THR A 321 7.76 -34.23 -16.91
CA THR A 321 7.04 -35.50 -16.65
C THR A 321 6.57 -36.19 -17.91
N HIS A 322 6.72 -35.57 -19.08
CA HIS A 322 6.21 -36.04 -20.39
C HIS A 322 4.68 -36.22 -20.44
N GLN A 323 3.96 -35.70 -19.48
CA GLN A 323 2.49 -35.79 -19.40
C GLN A 323 1.82 -34.64 -20.19
N LYS A 324 0.63 -34.93 -20.73
CA LYS A 324 -0.21 -33.94 -21.39
C LYS A 324 -1.29 -33.46 -20.44
N ASN A 325 -1.67 -32.16 -20.53
CA ASN A 325 -2.72 -31.53 -19.72
C ASN A 325 -2.55 -31.84 -18.23
N ALA A 326 -1.36 -31.57 -17.69
CA ALA A 326 -0.99 -31.96 -16.35
C ALA A 326 -0.36 -30.81 -15.56
N ILE A 327 -0.32 -30.94 -14.24
CA ILE A 327 0.48 -30.09 -13.38
C ILE A 327 1.95 -30.40 -13.59
N CYS A 328 2.68 -29.37 -13.97
CA CYS A 328 4.11 -29.41 -14.24
C CYS A 328 4.87 -28.77 -13.07
N PRO A 329 5.77 -29.49 -12.40
CA PRO A 329 6.63 -28.89 -11.39
C PRO A 329 7.70 -28.01 -12.03
N PHE A 330 8.04 -26.92 -11.36
CA PHE A 330 9.18 -26.08 -11.67
C PHE A 330 10.30 -26.28 -10.66
N ASP A 331 11.51 -25.92 -11.06
CA ASP A 331 12.62 -25.80 -10.12
C ASP A 331 12.31 -24.78 -9.04
N ILE A 332 12.80 -25.04 -7.83
CA ILE A 332 12.64 -24.15 -6.69
C ILE A 332 13.98 -23.53 -6.31
N GLY A 333 13.96 -22.24 -6.01
CA GLY A 333 15.14 -21.47 -5.61
C GLY A 333 15.01 -20.93 -4.20
N ASN A 334 16.05 -21.13 -3.39
CA ASN A 334 16.16 -20.56 -2.05
C ASN A 334 17.10 -19.36 -2.07
N LYS A 335 16.73 -18.30 -1.40
CA LYS A 335 17.52 -17.06 -1.33
C LYS A 335 17.56 -16.53 0.09
N HIS A 336 18.65 -15.84 0.41
CA HIS A 336 18.80 -15.13 1.68
C HIS A 336 19.40 -13.75 1.44
N ALA A 337 19.23 -12.87 2.40
CA ALA A 337 19.75 -11.52 2.36
C ALA A 337 20.11 -11.02 3.75
N PHE A 338 21.18 -10.22 3.84
CA PHE A 338 21.53 -9.42 5.01
C PHE A 338 21.19 -7.97 4.74
N ASN A 339 20.50 -7.35 5.67
CA ASN A 339 20.18 -5.93 5.68
C ASN A 339 20.82 -5.27 6.88
N TYR A 340 21.10 -3.98 6.77
CA TYR A 340 21.63 -3.20 7.87
C TYR A 340 21.24 -1.74 7.73
N GLN A 341 21.25 -1.04 8.85
CA GLN A 341 20.99 0.38 8.92
C GLN A 341 21.83 1.04 10.00
N ILE A 342 22.07 2.33 9.80
CA ILE A 342 22.65 3.23 10.77
C ILE A 342 21.96 4.59 10.64
N LYS A 343 21.54 5.18 11.76
CA LYS A 343 21.01 6.54 11.83
C LYS A 343 21.67 7.26 13.00
N LEU A 344 22.36 8.35 12.74
CA LEU A 344 22.85 9.28 13.75
C LEU A 344 21.86 10.46 13.80
N ALA A 345 21.30 10.75 14.96
CA ALA A 345 20.44 11.89 15.19
C ALA A 345 21.05 12.81 16.26
N HIS A 346 20.97 14.11 16.03
CA HIS A 346 21.48 15.13 16.94
C HIS A 346 20.52 16.32 17.03
N HIS A 347 20.17 16.71 18.24
CA HIS A 347 19.40 17.88 18.57
C HIS A 347 20.35 18.99 19.00
N PHE A 348 20.51 20.06 18.19
CA PHE A 348 21.31 21.24 18.59
C PHE A 348 20.58 22.05 19.66
N THR A 349 19.25 22.04 19.59
CA THR A 349 18.34 22.64 20.56
C THR A 349 17.13 21.72 20.77
N GLU A 350 16.22 22.05 21.68
CA GLU A 350 14.95 21.33 21.88
C GLU A 350 13.98 21.47 20.67
N HIS A 351 14.28 22.38 19.75
CA HIS A 351 13.42 22.72 18.63
C HIS A 351 13.89 22.16 17.29
N ASP A 352 15.01 21.46 17.25
CA ASP A 352 15.56 20.93 15.99
C ASP A 352 16.12 19.52 16.11
N GLU A 353 16.10 18.80 14.99
CA GLU A 353 16.79 17.52 14.82
C GLU A 353 17.51 17.53 13.48
N PHE A 354 18.79 17.23 13.50
CA PHE A 354 19.55 16.83 12.32
C PHE A 354 19.79 15.32 12.35
N ALA A 355 19.55 14.63 11.24
CA ALA A 355 19.86 13.21 11.16
C ALA A 355 20.57 12.84 9.86
N LEU A 356 21.50 11.88 9.98
CA LEU A 356 22.15 11.19 8.87
C LEU A 356 21.77 9.71 8.94
N SER A 357 21.27 9.16 7.87
CA SER A 357 20.91 7.75 7.80
C SER A 357 21.50 7.06 6.57
N PHE A 358 21.84 5.80 6.77
CA PHE A 358 22.29 4.89 5.73
C PHE A 358 21.63 3.52 5.96
N ALA A 359 21.10 2.91 4.89
CA ALA A 359 20.57 1.55 4.97
C ALA A 359 20.85 0.76 3.70
N LYS A 360 21.10 -0.54 3.87
CA LYS A 360 20.99 -1.55 2.82
C LYS A 360 19.70 -2.33 3.08
N LYS A 361 18.82 -2.39 2.09
CA LYS A 361 17.54 -3.11 2.12
C LYS A 361 17.39 -4.01 0.90
N THR A 362 16.68 -5.11 1.07
CA THR A 362 16.48 -6.08 -0.01
C THR A 362 15.00 -6.42 -0.19
N ARG A 363 14.66 -6.88 -1.42
CA ARG A 363 13.36 -7.45 -1.77
C ARG A 363 13.57 -8.79 -2.47
N PHE A 364 12.89 -9.83 -2.03
CA PHE A 364 12.85 -11.10 -2.75
C PHE A 364 11.89 -11.02 -3.94
N ALA A 365 12.23 -11.71 -5.02
CA ALA A 365 11.33 -11.90 -6.15
C ALA A 365 10.02 -12.56 -5.73
N THR A 366 8.89 -12.07 -6.22
CA THR A 366 7.55 -12.63 -5.97
C THR A 366 7.36 -13.99 -6.67
N MET A 367 6.32 -14.73 -6.34
CA MET A 367 5.96 -15.97 -7.05
C MET A 367 5.67 -15.67 -8.52
N LYS A 368 4.97 -14.58 -8.81
CA LYS A 368 4.66 -14.11 -10.18
C LYS A 368 5.92 -13.85 -11.00
N GLU A 369 6.92 -13.15 -10.46
CA GLU A 369 8.17 -12.87 -11.16
C GLU A 369 8.98 -14.15 -11.45
N ARG A 370 8.92 -15.14 -10.55
CA ARG A 370 9.65 -16.41 -10.70
C ARG A 370 8.97 -17.45 -11.59
N TYR A 371 7.63 -17.55 -11.52
CA TYR A 371 6.90 -18.71 -12.03
C TYR A 371 5.84 -18.37 -13.08
N SER A 372 5.53 -17.08 -13.33
CA SER A 372 4.50 -16.71 -14.32
C SER A 372 4.88 -17.14 -15.73
N ARG A 373 3.94 -17.78 -16.46
CA ARG A 373 4.07 -18.12 -17.88
C ARG A 373 3.30 -17.19 -18.82
N ARG A 374 2.37 -16.36 -18.31
CA ARG A 374 1.55 -15.42 -19.10
C ARG A 374 1.07 -16.03 -20.43
N PHE A 375 0.40 -17.19 -20.36
CA PHE A 375 -0.06 -17.92 -21.57
C PHE A 375 1.08 -18.28 -22.54
N GLY A 376 2.26 -18.63 -22.05
CA GLY A 376 3.42 -18.98 -22.85
C GLY A 376 4.19 -17.78 -23.40
N ARG A 377 3.96 -16.57 -22.88
CA ARG A 377 4.71 -15.37 -23.26
C ARG A 377 5.84 -15.00 -22.29
N THR A 378 5.90 -15.66 -21.15
CA THR A 378 6.96 -15.46 -20.15
C THR A 378 7.61 -16.80 -19.82
N GLU A 379 8.93 -16.84 -19.80
CA GLU A 379 9.72 -17.99 -19.35
C GLU A 379 10.02 -17.83 -17.86
N PRO A 380 9.69 -18.81 -17.02
CA PRO A 380 9.99 -18.78 -15.59
C PRO A 380 11.49 -18.61 -15.30
N ASN A 381 11.78 -17.90 -14.21
CA ASN A 381 13.13 -17.78 -13.66
C ASN A 381 13.12 -18.03 -12.14
N PRO A 382 13.15 -19.29 -11.70
CA PRO A 382 13.09 -19.67 -10.27
C PRO A 382 14.26 -19.12 -9.44
N PHE A 383 15.37 -18.80 -10.06
CA PHE A 383 16.65 -18.48 -9.42
C PHE A 383 16.93 -16.99 -9.29
N LEU A 384 15.93 -16.13 -9.52
CA LEU A 384 16.05 -14.69 -9.31
C LEU A 384 16.63 -14.36 -7.94
N SER A 385 17.65 -13.53 -7.94
CA SER A 385 18.29 -13.02 -6.73
C SER A 385 17.45 -11.89 -6.09
N PRO A 386 17.63 -11.58 -4.79
CA PRO A 386 17.02 -10.42 -4.21
C PRO A 386 17.52 -9.12 -4.87
N GLU A 387 16.62 -8.17 -5.09
CA GLU A 387 17.01 -6.80 -5.39
C GLU A 387 17.61 -6.15 -4.15
N THR A 388 18.54 -5.25 -4.34
CA THR A 388 19.23 -4.56 -3.25
C THR A 388 19.16 -3.05 -3.44
N ALA A 389 18.66 -2.33 -2.45
CA ALA A 389 18.71 -0.87 -2.40
C ALA A 389 19.67 -0.38 -1.32
N TYR A 390 20.45 0.65 -1.65
CA TYR A 390 21.27 1.43 -0.73
C TYR A 390 20.66 2.81 -0.61
N HIS A 391 20.26 3.20 0.59
CA HIS A 391 19.64 4.48 0.91
C HIS A 391 20.59 5.34 1.71
N TYR A 392 20.74 6.60 1.33
CA TYR A 392 21.47 7.64 2.04
C TYR A 392 20.55 8.83 2.20
N GLU A 393 20.44 9.35 3.40
CA GLU A 393 19.58 10.49 3.69
C GLU A 393 20.24 11.42 4.71
N ALA A 394 20.12 12.70 4.47
CA ALA A 394 20.40 13.76 5.45
C ALA A 394 19.13 14.57 5.63
N SER A 395 18.61 14.62 6.86
CA SER A 395 17.38 15.34 7.18
C SER A 395 17.60 16.38 8.26
N TYR A 396 16.84 17.45 8.18
CA TYR A 396 16.81 18.51 9.18
C TYR A 396 15.37 18.96 9.42
N MET A 397 14.98 18.98 10.69
CA MET A 397 13.71 19.49 11.16
C MET A 397 13.96 20.66 12.10
N HIS A 398 13.17 21.73 11.99
CA HIS A 398 13.19 22.84 12.93
C HIS A 398 11.78 23.37 13.21
N THR A 399 11.50 23.66 14.46
CA THR A 399 10.26 24.29 14.92
C THR A 399 10.56 25.68 15.44
N PHE A 400 10.04 26.71 14.76
CA PHE A 400 10.18 28.12 15.14
C PHE A 400 9.03 28.51 16.08
N GLY A 401 9.27 28.44 17.39
CA GLY A 401 8.19 28.58 18.37
C GLY A 401 7.04 27.62 18.07
N ASP A 402 5.81 28.04 18.38
CA ASP A 402 4.61 27.22 18.18
C ASP A 402 3.94 27.46 16.81
N TRP A 403 4.51 28.33 15.96
CA TRP A 403 3.82 28.82 14.77
C TRP A 403 4.32 28.24 13.45
N LEU A 404 5.58 27.72 13.38
CA LEU A 404 6.15 27.22 12.14
C LEU A 404 7.00 25.98 12.38
N ARG A 405 6.74 24.91 11.62
CA ARG A 405 7.59 23.72 11.51
C ARG A 405 8.05 23.55 10.08
N VAL A 406 9.36 23.32 9.91
CA VAL A 406 10.00 23.02 8.62
C VAL A 406 10.73 21.69 8.74
N ASP A 407 10.43 20.76 7.85
CA ASP A 407 11.12 19.49 7.68
C ASP A 407 11.75 19.46 6.29
N SER A 408 13.01 19.07 6.19
CA SER A 408 13.73 18.96 4.92
C SER A 408 14.57 17.68 4.88
N ALA A 409 14.72 17.10 3.70
CA ALA A 409 15.59 15.94 3.49
C ALA A 409 16.26 15.99 2.12
N LEU A 410 17.52 15.55 2.08
CA LEU A 410 18.27 15.22 0.87
C LEU A 410 18.43 13.71 0.85
N PHE A 411 18.05 13.07 -0.25
CA PHE A 411 18.15 11.62 -0.36
C PHE A 411 18.86 11.18 -1.65
N TYR A 412 19.56 10.05 -1.53
CA TYR A 412 20.08 9.28 -2.64
C TYR A 412 19.82 7.80 -2.40
N SER A 413 19.22 7.12 -3.38
CA SER A 413 18.98 5.68 -3.34
C SER A 413 19.49 5.03 -4.62
N GLU A 414 20.25 3.94 -4.49
CA GLU A 414 20.69 3.11 -5.61
C GLU A 414 20.13 1.71 -5.47
N VAL A 415 19.37 1.26 -6.48
CA VAL A 415 18.87 -0.11 -6.60
C VAL A 415 19.79 -0.88 -7.53
N LYS A 416 20.24 -2.05 -7.08
CA LYS A 416 21.04 -3.01 -7.85
C LYS A 416 20.28 -4.31 -8.00
N ASP A 417 20.57 -5.03 -9.07
CA ASP A 417 19.94 -6.30 -9.39
C ASP A 417 18.41 -6.19 -9.49
N ALA A 418 17.92 -4.99 -9.93
CA ALA A 418 16.50 -4.75 -10.14
C ALA A 418 15.94 -5.80 -11.11
N ILE A 419 14.77 -6.34 -10.77
CA ILE A 419 14.11 -7.38 -11.55
C ILE A 419 13.31 -6.70 -12.66
N GLU A 420 13.77 -6.86 -13.89
CA GLU A 420 13.12 -6.33 -15.09
C GLU A 420 12.63 -7.44 -16.01
N GLU A 421 11.53 -7.20 -16.72
CA GLU A 421 11.04 -8.09 -17.78
C GLU A 421 11.85 -7.85 -19.05
N VAL A 422 12.65 -8.84 -19.45
CA VAL A 422 13.55 -8.79 -20.62
C VAL A 422 13.00 -9.67 -21.74
N THR A 423 12.98 -9.15 -22.97
CA THR A 423 12.61 -9.92 -24.16
C THR A 423 13.77 -10.83 -24.56
N ILE A 424 13.60 -12.14 -24.41
CA ILE A 424 14.62 -13.16 -24.74
C ILE A 424 14.43 -13.76 -26.15
N SER A 425 13.24 -13.61 -26.74
CA SER A 425 12.96 -13.94 -28.14
C SER A 425 11.73 -13.18 -28.65
N LYS A 426 11.41 -13.29 -29.98
CA LYS A 426 10.36 -12.51 -30.67
C LYS A 426 9.00 -12.41 -29.94
N LYS A 427 8.66 -13.34 -29.03
CA LYS A 427 7.36 -13.37 -28.31
C LYS A 427 7.49 -13.88 -26.89
N LEU A 428 8.71 -13.97 -26.36
CA LEU A 428 8.99 -14.57 -25.08
C LEU A 428 9.81 -13.61 -24.23
N ASN A 429 9.32 -13.30 -23.06
CA ASN A 429 9.99 -12.48 -22.06
C ASN A 429 10.47 -13.35 -20.89
N GLN A 430 11.33 -12.82 -20.06
CA GLN A 430 11.77 -13.43 -18.80
C GLN A 430 12.10 -12.34 -17.79
N TYR A 431 11.75 -12.53 -16.54
CA TYR A 431 12.23 -11.67 -15.46
C TYR A 431 13.69 -11.97 -15.15
N GLN A 432 14.53 -10.95 -15.12
CA GLN A 432 15.98 -11.07 -14.90
C GLN A 432 16.49 -9.97 -13.96
N ASN A 433 17.54 -10.27 -13.18
CA ASN A 433 18.25 -9.30 -12.34
C ASN A 433 19.26 -8.51 -13.18
N VAL A 434 18.79 -7.56 -13.96
CA VAL A 434 19.62 -6.80 -14.89
C VAL A 434 19.57 -5.30 -14.66
N GLY A 435 18.63 -4.84 -13.87
CA GLY A 435 18.38 -3.42 -13.65
C GLY A 435 19.35 -2.81 -12.64
N LYS A 436 19.78 -1.59 -12.93
CA LYS A 436 20.43 -0.69 -11.98
C LYS A 436 19.77 0.67 -12.09
N GLU A 437 19.19 1.13 -10.98
CA GLU A 437 18.46 2.37 -10.94
C GLU A 437 19.02 3.29 -9.84
N ALA A 438 18.89 4.59 -10.03
CA ALA A 438 19.26 5.59 -9.04
C ALA A 438 18.18 6.65 -8.92
N PHE A 439 17.87 7.00 -7.67
CA PHE A 439 16.93 8.04 -7.28
C PHE A 439 17.65 9.03 -6.39
N LYS A 440 17.54 10.33 -6.69
CA LYS A 440 18.07 11.39 -5.83
C LYS A 440 17.13 12.57 -5.82
N GLY A 441 17.08 13.26 -4.70
CA GLY A 441 16.15 14.37 -4.61
C GLY A 441 16.20 15.14 -3.31
N VAL A 442 15.20 16.00 -3.21
CA VAL A 442 14.98 16.90 -2.07
C VAL A 442 13.52 16.76 -1.67
N GLU A 443 13.27 16.66 -0.38
CA GLU A 443 11.93 16.80 0.22
C GLU A 443 11.93 18.04 1.10
N LEU A 444 10.83 18.79 1.05
CA LEU A 444 10.57 19.95 1.91
C LEU A 444 9.12 19.89 2.36
N ALA A 445 8.88 19.98 3.67
CA ALA A 445 7.56 20.14 4.25
C ALA A 445 7.54 21.36 5.17
N VAL A 446 6.49 22.16 5.07
CA VAL A 446 6.29 23.37 5.87
C VAL A 446 4.89 23.33 6.44
N ASN A 447 4.76 23.49 7.76
CA ASN A 447 3.49 23.65 8.44
C ASN A 447 3.51 24.98 9.21
N VAL A 448 2.53 25.84 8.91
CA VAL A 448 2.34 27.14 9.56
C VAL A 448 1.08 27.08 10.40
N PHE A 449 1.20 27.18 11.70
CA PHE A 449 0.12 27.33 12.68
C PHE A 449 -0.14 28.81 12.86
N ALA A 450 -0.81 29.42 11.85
CA ALA A 450 -0.94 30.88 11.77
C ALA A 450 -1.74 31.47 12.94
N THR A 451 -2.71 30.70 13.42
CA THR A 451 -3.52 30.98 14.62
C THR A 451 -3.98 29.64 15.21
N ASP A 452 -4.60 29.63 16.40
CA ASP A 452 -5.16 28.43 17.03
C ASP A 452 -6.23 27.72 16.17
N ASN A 453 -6.75 28.40 15.17
CA ASN A 453 -7.81 27.91 14.30
C ASN A 453 -7.45 27.88 12.81
N LEU A 454 -6.20 28.21 12.43
CA LEU A 454 -5.76 28.22 11.03
C LEU A 454 -4.39 27.54 10.88
N THR A 455 -4.38 26.42 10.19
CA THR A 455 -3.17 25.70 9.80
C THR A 455 -3.01 25.71 8.28
N LEU A 456 -1.80 26.03 7.82
CA LEU A 456 -1.40 25.94 6.42
C LEU A 456 -0.28 24.90 6.31
N GLY A 457 -0.37 23.99 5.33
CA GLY A 457 0.68 23.02 5.08
C GLY A 457 1.06 22.98 3.61
N ALA A 458 2.35 22.74 3.34
CA ALA A 458 2.85 22.52 1.99
C ALA A 458 3.98 21.49 2.00
N ASN A 459 3.95 20.57 1.03
CA ASN A 459 4.99 19.59 0.80
C ASN A 459 5.45 19.66 -0.64
N TYR A 460 6.74 19.59 -0.85
CA TYR A 460 7.34 19.52 -2.18
C TYR A 460 8.40 18.43 -2.23
N THR A 461 8.36 17.61 -3.27
CA THR A 461 9.38 16.59 -3.54
C THR A 461 9.90 16.77 -4.97
N TYR A 462 11.21 16.90 -5.09
CA TYR A 462 11.92 16.76 -6.34
C TYR A 462 12.61 15.40 -6.39
N THR A 463 12.38 14.62 -7.44
CA THR A 463 13.02 13.32 -7.64
C THR A 463 13.64 13.23 -9.04
N HIS A 464 14.94 13.03 -9.10
CA HIS A 464 15.62 12.65 -10.33
C HIS A 464 15.86 11.14 -10.32
N ALA A 465 15.11 10.40 -11.14
CA ALA A 465 15.17 8.94 -11.26
C ALA A 465 15.80 8.54 -12.60
N LYS A 466 16.86 7.73 -12.55
CA LYS A 466 17.61 7.28 -13.73
C LYS A 466 17.79 5.76 -13.72
N ASN A 467 17.40 5.10 -14.82
CA ASN A 467 17.82 3.72 -15.09
C ASN A 467 19.25 3.76 -15.63
N LYS A 468 20.20 3.29 -14.83
CA LYS A 468 21.63 3.31 -15.17
C LYS A 468 22.03 2.20 -16.13
N THR A 469 21.25 1.15 -16.25
CA THR A 469 21.50 0.03 -17.18
C THR A 469 21.24 0.46 -18.61
N GLN A 470 20.10 1.13 -18.83
CA GLN A 470 19.66 1.55 -20.17
C GLN A 470 20.01 3.02 -20.47
N ASP A 471 20.60 3.75 -19.52
CA ASP A 471 20.87 5.21 -19.55
C ASP A 471 19.62 6.05 -19.85
N THR A 472 18.46 5.61 -19.35
CA THR A 472 17.15 6.22 -19.58
C THR A 472 16.52 6.75 -18.28
N ILE A 473 15.37 7.41 -18.40
CA ILE A 473 14.57 7.86 -17.26
C ILE A 473 13.77 6.67 -16.71
N VAL A 474 13.69 6.53 -15.37
CA VAL A 474 12.77 5.60 -14.73
C VAL A 474 11.33 6.07 -14.95
N LYS A 475 10.49 5.16 -15.42
CA LYS A 475 9.10 5.44 -15.79
C LYS A 475 8.18 5.51 -14.58
N ASN A 476 7.06 6.23 -14.73
CA ASN A 476 6.00 6.36 -13.72
C ASN A 476 6.43 7.04 -12.40
N VAL A 477 7.59 7.68 -12.37
CA VAL A 477 8.06 8.50 -11.25
C VAL A 477 7.94 9.98 -11.63
N PRO A 478 7.11 10.79 -10.95
CA PRO A 478 7.04 12.21 -11.20
C PRO A 478 8.34 12.89 -10.74
N LYS A 479 8.88 13.79 -11.55
CA LYS A 479 10.06 14.56 -11.19
C LYS A 479 9.75 15.61 -10.14
N HIS A 480 8.57 16.22 -10.20
CA HIS A 480 8.07 17.22 -9.28
C HIS A 480 6.72 16.76 -8.73
N LYS A 481 6.60 16.73 -7.41
CA LYS A 481 5.34 16.50 -6.71
C LYS A 481 5.16 17.58 -5.66
N PHE A 482 3.96 18.18 -5.64
CA PHE A 482 3.57 19.23 -4.72
C PHE A 482 2.22 18.89 -4.10
N PHE A 483 2.10 19.16 -2.80
CA PHE A 483 0.82 19.13 -2.09
C PHE A 483 0.78 20.29 -1.12
N ALA A 484 -0.36 21.00 -1.06
CA ALA A 484 -0.60 22.03 -0.06
C ALA A 484 -2.03 21.94 0.47
N PHE A 485 -2.25 22.43 1.68
CA PHE A 485 -3.57 22.50 2.27
C PHE A 485 -3.74 23.71 3.16
N VAL A 486 -5.02 24.09 3.33
CA VAL A 486 -5.51 25.02 4.33
C VAL A 486 -6.52 24.27 5.17
N ASP A 487 -6.34 24.26 6.48
CA ASP A 487 -7.31 23.78 7.46
C ASP A 487 -7.69 24.96 8.35
N TRP A 488 -8.93 25.43 8.20
CA TRP A 488 -9.42 26.63 8.86
C TRP A 488 -10.71 26.37 9.61
N LYS A 489 -10.65 26.42 10.93
CA LYS A 489 -11.81 26.42 11.83
C LYS A 489 -12.39 27.85 11.89
N MET A 490 -13.22 28.17 10.88
CA MET A 490 -13.80 29.51 10.70
C MET A 490 -14.69 29.94 11.88
N LEU A 491 -15.46 28.99 12.43
CA LEU A 491 -16.30 29.14 13.60
C LEU A 491 -16.11 27.92 14.52
N PRO A 492 -16.53 27.98 15.80
CA PRO A 492 -16.40 26.84 16.71
C PRO A 492 -16.96 25.51 16.16
N ASN A 493 -17.95 25.60 15.28
CA ASN A 493 -18.67 24.47 14.68
C ASN A 493 -18.57 24.41 13.15
N LEU A 494 -17.73 25.22 12.50
CA LEU A 494 -17.60 25.26 11.04
C LEU A 494 -16.14 25.33 10.63
N SER A 495 -15.67 24.32 9.89
CA SER A 495 -14.33 24.25 9.34
C SER A 495 -14.33 24.18 7.82
N LEU A 496 -13.32 24.81 7.21
CA LEU A 496 -13.03 24.75 5.78
C LEU A 496 -11.70 24.02 5.58
N TYR A 497 -11.70 23.01 4.71
CA TYR A 497 -10.50 22.36 4.27
C TYR A 497 -10.34 22.52 2.75
N VAL A 498 -9.21 23.04 2.32
CA VAL A 498 -8.85 23.18 0.91
C VAL A 498 -7.52 22.45 0.68
N SER A 499 -7.41 21.69 -0.38
CA SER A 499 -6.13 21.07 -0.75
C SER A 499 -5.84 21.18 -2.24
N GLN A 500 -4.56 21.23 -2.54
CA GLN A 500 -4.01 21.25 -3.92
C GLN A 500 -2.95 20.18 -4.04
N GLU A 501 -3.10 19.28 -4.99
CA GLU A 501 -2.06 18.35 -5.44
C GLU A 501 -1.60 18.72 -6.85
N ALA A 502 -0.30 18.61 -7.12
CA ALA A 502 0.24 18.81 -8.46
C ALA A 502 1.41 17.87 -8.73
N GLU A 503 1.47 17.37 -9.95
CA GLU A 503 2.61 16.60 -10.45
C GLU A 503 3.05 17.10 -11.82
N HIS A 504 4.38 16.99 -12.08
CA HIS A 504 4.96 17.37 -13.35
C HIS A 504 6.14 16.47 -13.71
N ASP A 505 6.40 16.33 -15.03
CA ASP A 505 7.50 15.53 -15.57
C ASP A 505 7.45 14.06 -15.15
N ARG A 506 6.32 13.41 -15.39
CA ARG A 506 6.17 11.95 -15.36
C ARG A 506 6.30 11.40 -16.77
N TYR A 507 7.00 10.27 -16.90
CA TYR A 507 7.23 9.61 -18.18
C TYR A 507 6.71 8.18 -18.15
N TYR A 508 6.25 7.69 -19.31
CA TYR A 508 5.78 6.32 -19.49
C TYR A 508 6.28 5.74 -20.82
N LEU A 509 6.06 4.46 -21.03
CA LEU A 509 6.39 3.79 -22.30
C LEU A 509 5.12 3.66 -23.14
N ASP A 510 5.20 4.13 -24.38
CA ASP A 510 4.14 4.00 -25.38
C ASP A 510 4.78 3.52 -26.69
N GLY A 511 4.31 2.37 -27.23
CA GLY A 511 4.87 1.79 -28.45
C GLY A 511 6.39 1.52 -28.43
N GLY A 512 7.01 1.46 -27.26
CA GLY A 512 8.46 1.31 -27.10
C GLY A 512 9.21 2.64 -26.93
N GLU A 513 8.54 3.78 -27.09
CA GLU A 513 9.12 5.11 -26.90
C GLU A 513 8.79 5.70 -25.53
N THR A 514 9.71 6.51 -24.98
CA THR A 514 9.48 7.23 -23.73
C THR A 514 8.71 8.50 -24.00
N VAL A 515 7.47 8.57 -23.51
CA VAL A 515 6.56 9.70 -23.69
C VAL A 515 6.33 10.41 -22.37
N LYS A 516 6.26 11.74 -22.43
CA LYS A 516 5.96 12.58 -21.25
C LYS A 516 4.45 12.67 -21.03
N LEU A 517 4.01 12.33 -19.81
CA LEU A 517 2.65 12.56 -19.37
C LEU A 517 2.45 14.03 -19.00
N SER A 518 1.31 14.62 -19.41
CA SER A 518 0.98 16.01 -19.06
C SER A 518 0.93 16.21 -17.55
N GLY A 519 1.54 17.28 -17.08
CA GLY A 519 1.43 17.68 -15.68
C GLY A 519 -0.01 18.11 -15.34
N PHE A 520 -0.36 18.02 -14.07
CA PHE A 520 -1.68 18.40 -13.57
C PHE A 520 -1.63 19.12 -12.22
N GLY A 521 -2.71 19.85 -11.94
CA GLY A 521 -3.06 20.36 -10.62
C GLY A 521 -4.49 19.95 -10.30
N ASN A 522 -4.69 19.32 -9.12
CA ASN A 522 -5.98 18.86 -8.63
C ASN A 522 -6.30 19.58 -7.33
N SER A 523 -7.41 20.34 -7.31
CA SER A 523 -7.86 21.14 -6.16
C SER A 523 -9.12 20.53 -5.58
N ASN A 524 -9.17 20.43 -4.25
CA ASN A 524 -10.33 19.93 -3.51
C ASN A 524 -10.75 20.91 -2.44
N VAL A 525 -12.07 20.99 -2.18
CA VAL A 525 -12.65 21.87 -1.16
C VAL A 525 -13.68 21.08 -0.36
N LYS A 526 -13.64 21.22 0.97
CA LYS A 526 -14.58 20.58 1.88
C LYS A 526 -14.96 21.53 3.01
N LEU A 527 -16.27 21.63 3.31
CA LEU A 527 -16.81 22.25 4.51
C LEU A 527 -17.22 21.16 5.50
N ILE A 528 -16.96 21.37 6.77
CA ILE A 528 -17.34 20.48 7.87
C ILE A 528 -18.15 21.33 8.86
N TYR A 529 -19.39 20.93 9.12
CA TYR A 529 -20.29 21.59 10.05
C TYR A 529 -20.72 20.66 11.17
N GLU A 530 -20.50 21.07 12.41
CA GLU A 530 -20.80 20.29 13.61
C GLU A 530 -21.91 21.01 14.41
N PRO A 531 -23.20 20.83 14.03
CA PRO A 531 -24.33 21.59 14.65
C PRO A 531 -24.52 21.28 16.12
N VAL A 532 -24.25 20.06 16.54
CA VAL A 532 -24.32 19.58 17.93
C VAL A 532 -23.17 18.59 18.17
N SER A 533 -22.84 18.38 19.44
CA SER A 533 -21.81 17.40 19.83
C SER A 533 -22.07 16.03 19.20
N GLY A 534 -21.06 15.44 18.62
CA GLY A 534 -21.10 14.12 17.99
C GLY A 534 -21.66 14.10 16.55
N LEU A 535 -22.40 15.10 16.07
CA LEU A 535 -22.92 15.14 14.71
C LEU A 535 -22.02 15.99 13.82
N SER A 536 -21.47 15.39 12.76
CA SER A 536 -20.68 16.05 11.72
C SER A 536 -21.35 15.91 10.36
N LEU A 537 -21.51 17.03 9.67
CA LEU A 537 -22.02 17.14 8.30
C LEU A 537 -20.89 17.66 7.42
N GLU A 538 -20.57 16.96 6.35
CA GLU A 538 -19.55 17.39 5.38
C GLU A 538 -20.17 17.57 4.02
N ALA A 539 -19.76 18.62 3.31
CA ALA A 539 -20.07 18.83 1.91
C ALA A 539 -18.82 19.32 1.17
N GLY A 540 -18.59 18.84 -0.04
CA GLY A 540 -17.38 19.24 -0.77
C GLY A 540 -17.39 18.89 -2.23
N VAL A 541 -16.30 19.30 -2.89
CA VAL A 541 -16.03 19.08 -4.30
C VAL A 541 -14.61 18.57 -4.44
N SER A 542 -14.46 17.39 -5.03
CA SER A 542 -13.17 16.87 -5.48
C SER A 542 -12.94 17.27 -6.94
N ASN A 543 -11.68 17.53 -7.29
CA ASN A 543 -11.29 18.00 -8.61
C ASN A 543 -12.13 19.23 -9.05
N LEU A 544 -12.06 20.29 -8.23
CA LEU A 544 -12.88 21.51 -8.38
C LEU A 544 -12.88 22.10 -9.78
N PHE A 545 -11.74 22.06 -10.47
CA PHE A 545 -11.55 22.59 -11.81
C PHE A 545 -11.78 21.57 -12.93
N ASP A 546 -12.26 20.36 -12.57
CA ASP A 546 -12.58 19.29 -13.52
C ASP A 546 -11.41 18.91 -14.43
N LYS A 547 -10.20 18.87 -13.86
CA LYS A 547 -9.00 18.53 -14.62
C LYS A 547 -9.06 17.09 -15.11
N ASN A 548 -8.83 16.87 -16.40
CA ASN A 548 -8.54 15.56 -16.95
C ASN A 548 -7.07 15.25 -16.70
N TYR A 549 -6.76 14.26 -15.89
CA TYR A 549 -5.39 13.94 -15.47
C TYR A 549 -5.18 12.43 -15.28
N PHE A 550 -3.92 12.02 -15.20
CA PHE A 550 -3.51 10.63 -15.20
C PHE A 550 -2.35 10.45 -14.22
N TYR A 551 -2.44 9.46 -13.35
CA TYR A 551 -1.25 8.92 -12.66
C TYR A 551 -0.56 7.84 -13.50
N GLN A 552 -1.34 7.11 -14.31
CA GLN A 552 -0.84 6.11 -15.24
C GLN A 552 -1.43 6.39 -16.64
N ALA A 553 -0.57 6.37 -17.64
CA ALA A 553 -0.98 6.59 -19.02
C ALA A 553 -2.12 5.65 -19.44
N GLY A 554 -3.11 6.20 -20.11
CA GLY A 554 -4.28 5.46 -20.60
C GLY A 554 -5.33 5.10 -19.55
N TYR A 555 -5.14 5.50 -18.27
CA TYR A 555 -6.12 5.35 -17.19
C TYR A 555 -6.42 6.72 -16.59
N PRO A 556 -7.50 7.40 -17.03
CA PRO A 556 -7.88 8.70 -16.51
C PRO A 556 -8.32 8.58 -15.06
N GLU A 557 -7.99 9.61 -14.27
CA GLU A 557 -8.45 9.77 -12.90
C GLU A 557 -9.84 10.44 -12.85
N GLU A 558 -10.44 10.44 -11.67
CA GLU A 558 -11.78 10.96 -11.46
C GLU A 558 -11.87 12.46 -11.76
N GLY A 559 -12.80 12.85 -12.61
CA GLY A 559 -13.17 14.24 -12.89
C GLY A 559 -13.81 14.90 -11.68
N ARG A 560 -14.53 16.02 -11.87
CA ARG A 560 -15.18 16.72 -10.77
C ARG A 560 -16.33 15.93 -10.18
N VAL A 561 -16.27 15.73 -8.85
CA VAL A 561 -17.28 15.02 -8.07
C VAL A 561 -17.71 15.87 -6.87
N TYR A 562 -19.01 15.97 -6.66
CA TYR A 562 -19.63 16.58 -5.48
C TYR A 562 -19.93 15.48 -4.48
N PHE A 563 -19.64 15.72 -3.20
CA PHE A 563 -19.88 14.72 -2.15
C PHE A 563 -20.50 15.33 -0.90
N GLY A 564 -21.21 14.49 -0.15
CA GLY A 564 -21.73 14.80 1.17
C GLY A 564 -21.54 13.62 2.10
N ASN A 565 -21.23 13.90 3.36
CA ASN A 565 -21.14 12.90 4.43
C ASN A 565 -21.93 13.38 5.65
N ILE A 566 -22.55 12.44 6.34
CA ILE A 566 -23.12 12.62 7.67
C ILE A 566 -22.53 11.57 8.59
N ARG A 567 -22.07 11.98 9.77
CA ARG A 567 -21.54 11.09 10.79
C ARG A 567 -22.02 11.48 12.16
N TYR A 568 -22.46 10.49 12.92
CA TYR A 568 -22.79 10.66 14.34
C TYR A 568 -21.86 9.80 15.18
N LYS A 569 -21.27 10.41 16.21
CA LYS A 569 -20.41 9.77 17.22
C LYS A 569 -21.05 9.95 18.59
N PHE A 570 -21.01 8.93 19.44
CA PHE A 570 -21.56 8.92 20.80
C PHE A 570 -20.63 8.20 21.78
#